data_2203210a4c8f156a3e42568f9f037181
#
_entry.id   2203210a4c8f156a3e42568f9f037181
#
_cell.length_a   1.000
_cell.length_b   1.000
_cell.length_c   1.000
_cell.angle_alpha   90.00
_cell.angle_beta   90.00
_cell.angle_gamma   90.00
#
_symmetry.space_group_name_H-M   'P 1'
#
loop_
_entity.id
_entity.type
_entity.pdbx_description
1 polymer ?
#
loop_
_entity_poly.entity_id
_entity_poly.type
_entity_poly.pdbx_seq_one_letter_code
_entity_poly.pdbx_strand_id
1 'polypeptide(L)'
;YEVEILEHSENPGLYRIMNPYAKSVHPAGDDDYAPEGMYIEVNATDAEGVYIQPQSLGMDWGYGEMQLVSNGFRYIEANGFDVVKGAGYLGKVVDGVITFPTFKQENGSTFQAILYMGTSGYLAGMNSKLEIVLPDANTFARNMAIAKANTTKREYAKKSFSGVKATKKINKLRNLTAEIF
;
A
#
# COMPACT_ATOMS: atom_id res chain seq x y z
N TYR A 1 -5.43 10.40 11.17
CA TYR A 1 -5.65 9.37 12.19
C TYR A 1 -4.39 8.56 12.39
N GLU A 2 -4.25 7.92 13.56
CA GLU A 2 -3.08 7.12 13.93
C GLU A 2 -3.34 5.65 13.65
N VAL A 3 -2.32 4.97 13.13
CA VAL A 3 -2.31 3.52 12.87
C VAL A 3 -0.99 2.94 13.33
N GLU A 4 -0.98 1.66 13.65
CA GLU A 4 0.25 0.94 13.94
C GLU A 4 1.04 0.70 12.66
N ILE A 5 2.34 1.03 12.67
CA ILE A 5 3.28 0.76 11.58
C ILE A 5 4.34 -0.21 12.09
N LEU A 6 4.54 -1.31 11.37
CA LEU A 6 5.54 -2.32 11.64
C LEU A 6 6.60 -2.29 10.52
N GLU A 7 7.87 -2.34 10.89
CA GLU A 7 8.96 -2.53 9.94
C GLU A 7 9.38 -4.00 9.90
N HIS A 8 9.73 -4.49 8.73
CA HIS A 8 10.19 -5.87 8.56
C HIS A 8 11.57 -6.05 9.16
N SER A 9 11.74 -7.05 10.05
CA SER A 9 12.97 -7.24 10.83
C SER A 9 14.22 -7.58 10.00
N GLU A 10 14.05 -8.19 8.83
CA GLU A 10 15.15 -8.63 7.96
C GLU A 10 15.28 -7.76 6.70
N ASN A 11 14.28 -6.96 6.38
CA ASN A 11 14.26 -6.08 5.22
C ASN A 11 13.87 -4.66 5.64
N PRO A 12 14.80 -3.86 6.18
CA PRO A 12 14.54 -2.48 6.56
C PRO A 12 13.96 -1.67 5.41
N GLY A 13 12.98 -0.82 5.71
CA GLY A 13 12.26 -0.04 4.70
C GLY A 13 11.06 -0.76 4.11
N LEU A 14 10.78 -2.02 4.47
CA LEU A 14 9.54 -2.69 4.14
C LEU A 14 8.59 -2.57 5.34
N TYR A 15 7.49 -1.83 5.16
CA TYR A 15 6.55 -1.49 6.22
C TYR A 15 5.20 -2.16 6.04
N ARG A 16 4.55 -2.48 7.16
CA ARG A 16 3.13 -2.81 7.25
C ARG A 16 2.39 -1.75 8.02
N ILE A 17 1.37 -1.19 7.41
CA ILE A 17 0.45 -0.24 8.03
C ILE A 17 -0.80 -1.02 8.41
N MET A 18 -1.03 -1.14 9.72
CA MET A 18 -2.09 -1.99 10.25
C MET A 18 -3.43 -1.26 10.24
N ASN A 19 -4.47 -1.94 9.80
CA ASN A 19 -5.85 -1.47 9.78
C ASN A 19 -6.05 -0.06 9.18
N PRO A 20 -5.40 0.32 8.06
CA PRO A 20 -5.44 1.71 7.56
C PRO A 20 -6.83 2.16 7.13
N TYR A 21 -7.73 1.21 6.87
CA TYR A 21 -9.10 1.44 6.45
C TYR A 21 -10.13 0.83 7.41
N ALA A 22 -9.75 0.45 8.61
CA ALA A 22 -10.70 -0.03 9.60
C ALA A 22 -11.60 1.11 10.08
N LYS A 23 -12.88 0.81 10.27
CA LYS A 23 -13.90 1.78 10.73
C LYS A 23 -13.47 2.57 11.98
N SER A 24 -12.77 1.91 12.92
CA SER A 24 -12.32 2.53 14.17
C SER A 24 -11.24 3.59 14.00
N VAL A 25 -10.51 3.59 12.89
CA VAL A 25 -9.39 4.50 12.64
C VAL A 25 -9.63 5.46 11.47
N HIS A 26 -10.48 5.09 10.53
CA HIS A 26 -10.77 5.94 9.37
C HIS A 26 -11.78 7.05 9.73
N PRO A 27 -11.51 8.33 9.38
CA PRO A 27 -12.36 9.46 9.80
C PRO A 27 -13.79 9.40 9.24
N ALA A 28 -14.02 8.76 8.11
CA ALA A 28 -15.36 8.63 7.53
C ALA A 28 -16.27 7.63 8.27
N GLY A 29 -15.68 6.64 8.98
CA GLY A 29 -16.41 5.75 9.88
C GLY A 29 -17.53 4.93 9.24
N ASP A 30 -17.29 4.40 8.05
CA ASP A 30 -18.27 3.63 7.27
C ASP A 30 -18.15 2.12 7.52
N ASP A 31 -19.22 1.37 7.25
CA ASP A 31 -19.25 -0.09 7.41
C ASP A 31 -18.51 -0.81 6.28
N ASP A 32 -18.26 -0.14 5.17
CA ASP A 32 -17.56 -0.67 3.98
C ASP A 32 -16.04 -0.66 4.09
N TYR A 33 -15.46 -0.19 5.20
CA TYR A 33 -14.02 -0.20 5.41
C TYR A 33 -13.47 -1.59 5.72
N ALA A 34 -12.16 -1.76 5.44
CA ALA A 34 -11.49 -3.04 5.61
C ALA A 34 -11.66 -3.61 7.03
N PRO A 35 -11.82 -4.92 7.16
CA PRO A 35 -12.01 -5.57 8.45
C PRO A 35 -10.75 -5.42 9.33
N GLU A 36 -10.95 -5.53 10.63
CA GLU A 36 -9.88 -5.49 11.61
C GLU A 36 -8.79 -6.54 11.31
N GLY A 37 -7.54 -6.16 11.49
CA GLY A 37 -6.37 -7.03 11.28
C GLY A 37 -5.84 -7.02 9.83
N MET A 38 -6.48 -6.29 8.93
CA MET A 38 -5.94 -6.04 7.59
C MET A 38 -4.77 -5.06 7.65
N TYR A 39 -3.90 -5.16 6.69
CA TYR A 39 -2.75 -4.26 6.55
C TYR A 39 -2.45 -3.97 5.08
N ILE A 40 -1.75 -2.87 4.84
CA ILE A 40 -1.10 -2.59 3.56
C ILE A 40 0.41 -2.67 3.72
N GLU A 41 1.09 -3.23 2.73
CA GLU A 41 2.55 -3.26 2.65
C GLU A 41 3.04 -2.11 1.77
N VAL A 42 4.03 -1.39 2.29
CA VAL A 42 4.68 -0.29 1.59
C VAL A 42 6.15 -0.64 1.46
N ASN A 43 6.66 -0.67 0.24
CA ASN A 43 8.07 -0.89 -0.03
C ASN A 43 8.78 0.46 -0.14
N ALA A 44 9.59 0.77 0.85
CA ALA A 44 10.48 1.93 0.95
C ALA A 44 11.93 1.49 1.19
N THR A 45 12.32 0.29 0.74
CA THR A 45 13.70 -0.19 0.81
C THR A 45 14.66 0.70 0.01
N ASP A 46 14.14 1.41 -0.98
CA ASP A 46 14.78 2.56 -1.62
C ASP A 46 13.97 3.82 -1.25
N ALA A 47 14.57 4.72 -0.47
CA ALA A 47 13.90 5.92 0.02
C ALA A 47 13.48 6.91 -1.10
N GLU A 48 14.09 6.81 -2.28
CA GLU A 48 13.76 7.60 -3.47
C GLU A 48 12.86 6.85 -4.46
N GLY A 49 12.44 5.63 -4.11
CA GLY A 49 11.70 4.73 -4.98
C GLY A 49 10.59 3.97 -4.27
N VAL A 50 9.80 4.65 -3.45
CA VAL A 50 8.74 4.03 -2.63
C VAL A 50 7.54 3.67 -3.48
N TYR A 51 6.98 2.47 -3.24
CA TYR A 51 5.78 2.02 -3.93
C TYR A 51 4.91 1.09 -3.07
N ILE A 52 3.64 0.99 -3.47
CA ILE A 52 2.68 0.01 -2.96
C ILE A 52 2.31 -0.91 -4.11
N GLN A 53 2.59 -2.20 -3.95
CA GLN A 53 2.16 -3.23 -4.90
C GLN A 53 0.64 -3.47 -4.81
N PRO A 54 0.00 -3.99 -5.87
CA PRO A 54 -1.39 -4.41 -5.80
C PRO A 54 -1.63 -5.39 -4.67
N GLN A 55 -2.51 -5.02 -3.74
CA GLN A 55 -2.82 -5.84 -2.58
C GLN A 55 -4.27 -5.67 -2.13
N SER A 56 -4.82 -6.75 -1.58
CA SER A 56 -6.18 -6.80 -1.08
C SER A 56 -6.35 -5.96 0.19
N LEU A 57 -7.48 -5.27 0.28
CA LEU A 57 -7.94 -4.59 1.50
C LEU A 57 -8.91 -5.44 2.32
N GLY A 58 -9.20 -6.68 1.89
CA GLY A 58 -10.15 -7.57 2.59
C GLY A 58 -11.62 -7.15 2.46
N MET A 59 -11.91 -6.13 1.65
CA MET A 59 -13.28 -5.67 1.35
C MET A 59 -13.77 -6.27 0.04
N ASP A 60 -15.03 -6.67 0.00
CA ASP A 60 -15.74 -7.08 -1.22
C ASP A 60 -17.06 -6.34 -1.30
N TRP A 61 -17.25 -5.54 -2.34
CA TRP A 61 -18.49 -4.79 -2.58
C TRP A 61 -19.44 -5.50 -3.57
N GLY A 62 -19.31 -6.83 -3.67
CA GLY A 62 -20.14 -7.64 -4.56
C GLY A 62 -19.64 -7.74 -6.01
N TYR A 63 -18.56 -7.04 -6.33
CA TYR A 63 -17.89 -7.07 -7.64
C TYR A 63 -16.48 -7.63 -7.59
N GLY A 64 -16.13 -8.28 -6.48
CA GLY A 64 -14.82 -8.82 -6.18
C GLY A 64 -14.05 -7.98 -5.17
N GLU A 65 -12.97 -8.59 -4.68
CA GLU A 65 -12.16 -8.04 -3.62
C GLU A 65 -11.50 -6.70 -4.00
N MET A 66 -11.66 -5.70 -3.14
CA MET A 66 -11.04 -4.39 -3.30
C MET A 66 -9.54 -4.47 -3.18
N GLN A 67 -8.81 -3.83 -4.08
CA GLN A 67 -7.36 -3.77 -4.08
C GLN A 67 -6.85 -2.33 -4.09
N LEU A 68 -5.69 -2.12 -3.45
CA LEU A 68 -4.95 -0.86 -3.44
C LEU A 68 -3.63 -1.02 -4.20
N VAL A 69 -3.22 0.03 -4.91
CA VAL A 69 -1.90 0.14 -5.54
C VAL A 69 -1.49 1.62 -5.63
N SER A 70 -0.21 1.93 -5.42
CA SER A 70 0.31 3.25 -5.77
C SER A 70 0.35 3.41 -7.29
N ASN A 71 -0.05 4.58 -7.80
CA ASN A 71 -0.20 4.75 -9.24
C ASN A 71 1.12 4.53 -9.99
N GLY A 72 2.25 5.00 -9.47
CA GLY A 72 3.57 4.84 -10.10
C GLY A 72 4.02 3.39 -10.26
N PHE A 73 3.61 2.49 -9.34
CA PHE A 73 3.96 1.07 -9.42
C PHE A 73 3.50 0.42 -10.74
N ARG A 74 2.40 0.87 -11.30
CA ARG A 74 1.80 0.34 -12.53
C ARG A 74 2.73 0.44 -13.75
N TYR A 75 3.67 1.37 -13.71
CA TYR A 75 4.62 1.60 -14.81
C TYR A 75 5.90 0.79 -14.68
N ILE A 76 6.20 0.22 -13.49
CA ILE A 76 7.47 -0.49 -13.22
C ILE A 76 7.64 -1.67 -14.16
N GLU A 77 6.59 -2.42 -14.40
CA GLU A 77 6.69 -3.63 -15.19
C GLU A 77 7.01 -3.38 -16.66
N ALA A 78 6.39 -2.37 -17.25
CA ALA A 78 6.60 -2.03 -18.66
C ALA A 78 7.93 -1.29 -18.91
N ASN A 79 8.41 -0.53 -17.91
CA ASN A 79 9.52 0.42 -18.08
C ASN A 79 10.74 0.10 -17.22
N GLY A 80 10.60 -0.75 -16.19
CA GLY A 80 11.63 -1.01 -15.20
C GLY A 80 11.65 0.01 -14.05
N PHE A 81 12.10 -0.45 -12.88
CA PHE A 81 12.11 0.34 -11.65
C PHE A 81 12.91 1.63 -11.77
N ASP A 82 14.13 1.57 -12.29
CA ASP A 82 15.02 2.73 -12.36
C ASP A 82 14.49 3.83 -13.29
N VAL A 83 13.85 3.45 -14.39
CA VAL A 83 13.23 4.39 -15.34
C VAL A 83 12.05 5.09 -14.67
N VAL A 84 11.17 4.36 -14.01
CA VAL A 84 9.98 4.89 -13.33
C VAL A 84 10.37 5.78 -12.15
N LYS A 85 11.39 5.38 -11.39
CA LYS A 85 11.99 6.18 -10.33
C LYS A 85 12.60 7.48 -10.87
N GLY A 86 13.42 7.39 -11.93
CA GLY A 86 14.04 8.55 -12.58
C GLY A 86 13.02 9.53 -13.16
N ALA A 87 11.88 9.04 -13.62
CA ALA A 87 10.76 9.86 -14.07
C ALA A 87 9.97 10.54 -12.93
N GLY A 88 10.27 10.21 -11.67
CA GLY A 88 9.60 10.78 -10.51
C GLY A 88 8.19 10.21 -10.27
N TYR A 89 7.90 9.01 -10.74
CA TYR A 89 6.59 8.36 -10.58
C TYR A 89 6.46 7.55 -9.31
N LEU A 90 7.56 7.31 -8.58
CA LEU A 90 7.56 6.60 -7.31
C LEU A 90 7.55 7.58 -6.13
N GLY A 91 7.08 7.09 -4.99
CA GLY A 91 7.08 7.83 -3.75
C GLY A 91 8.49 8.03 -3.19
N LYS A 92 8.60 8.86 -2.17
CA LYS A 92 9.86 9.16 -1.47
C LYS A 92 9.67 9.21 0.03
N VAL A 93 10.75 8.92 0.75
CA VAL A 93 10.87 9.18 2.19
C VAL A 93 11.64 10.48 2.38
N VAL A 94 11.01 11.49 2.96
CA VAL A 94 11.65 12.76 3.30
C VAL A 94 11.31 13.08 4.75
N ASP A 95 12.32 13.27 5.59
CA ASP A 95 12.17 13.60 7.01
C ASP A 95 11.20 12.66 7.78
N GLY A 96 11.28 11.36 7.48
CA GLY A 96 10.42 10.36 8.10
C GLY A 96 8.99 10.33 7.58
N VAL A 97 8.69 11.03 6.49
CA VAL A 97 7.38 11.01 5.85
C VAL A 97 7.48 10.35 4.47
N ILE A 98 6.67 9.34 4.23
CA ILE A 98 6.47 8.76 2.90
C ILE A 98 5.40 9.58 2.18
N THR A 99 5.74 10.07 1.00
CA THR A 99 4.81 10.77 0.10
C THR A 99 4.84 10.12 -1.27
N PHE A 100 3.72 10.23 -2.00
CA PHE A 100 3.60 9.71 -3.36
C PHE A 100 3.37 10.86 -4.34
N PRO A 101 3.88 10.75 -5.58
CA PRO A 101 3.63 11.76 -6.60
C PRO A 101 2.14 11.83 -6.96
N THR A 102 1.69 13.04 -7.24
CA THR A 102 0.32 13.31 -7.64
C THR A 102 0.19 13.24 -9.15
N PHE A 103 -0.73 12.43 -9.62
CA PHE A 103 -1.10 12.29 -11.02
C PHE A 103 -2.39 13.08 -11.30
N LYS A 104 -2.53 13.59 -12.51
CA LYS A 104 -3.68 14.37 -12.94
C LYS A 104 -4.41 13.65 -14.06
N GLN A 105 -5.72 13.55 -13.93
CA GLN A 105 -6.60 13.07 -14.99
C GLN A 105 -6.99 14.19 -15.97
N GLU A 106 -7.54 13.83 -17.11
CA GLU A 106 -8.03 14.79 -18.11
C GLU A 106 -9.14 15.70 -17.56
N ASN A 107 -10.00 15.18 -16.69
CA ASN A 107 -11.05 15.94 -16.01
C ASN A 107 -10.54 16.89 -14.91
N GLY A 108 -9.20 16.94 -14.70
CA GLY A 108 -8.56 17.78 -13.69
C GLY A 108 -8.45 17.16 -12.29
N SER A 109 -9.06 16.02 -12.03
CA SER A 109 -8.91 15.29 -10.75
C SER A 109 -7.47 14.84 -10.54
N THR A 110 -7.04 14.80 -9.28
CA THR A 110 -5.69 14.36 -8.91
C THR A 110 -5.75 13.13 -8.00
N PHE A 111 -4.76 12.26 -8.11
CA PHE A 111 -4.68 11.05 -7.30
C PHE A 111 -3.23 10.59 -7.12
N GLN A 112 -2.96 9.82 -6.07
CA GLN A 112 -1.67 9.21 -5.73
C GLN A 112 -1.73 7.69 -5.72
N ALA A 113 -2.87 7.12 -5.32
CA ALA A 113 -3.12 5.68 -5.35
C ALA A 113 -4.52 5.40 -5.90
N ILE A 114 -4.73 4.20 -6.41
CA ILE A 114 -6.01 3.73 -6.94
C ILE A 114 -6.54 2.54 -6.16
N LEU A 115 -7.85 2.53 -6.03
CA LEU A 115 -8.65 1.42 -5.52
C LEU A 115 -9.38 0.79 -6.71
N TYR A 116 -9.33 -0.50 -6.86
CA TYR A 116 -9.98 -1.20 -7.96
C TYR A 116 -10.53 -2.58 -7.54
N MET A 117 -11.54 -3.05 -8.25
CA MET A 117 -12.10 -4.39 -8.03
C MET A 117 -11.18 -5.46 -8.60
N GLY A 118 -10.68 -6.33 -7.74
CA GLY A 118 -9.71 -7.36 -8.12
C GLY A 118 -10.22 -8.36 -9.16
N THR A 119 -11.53 -8.56 -9.26
CA THR A 119 -12.15 -9.53 -10.19
C THR A 119 -12.38 -8.96 -11.58
N SER A 120 -13.00 -7.78 -11.64
CA SER A 120 -13.36 -7.11 -12.90
C SER A 120 -12.29 -6.15 -13.38
N GLY A 121 -11.43 -5.71 -12.44
CA GLY A 121 -10.49 -4.67 -12.68
C GLY A 121 -11.09 -3.27 -12.74
N TYR A 122 -12.35 -3.13 -12.41
CA TYR A 122 -13.05 -1.87 -12.44
C TYR A 122 -12.47 -0.88 -11.42
N LEU A 123 -12.27 0.36 -11.83
CA LEU A 123 -11.81 1.42 -10.93
C LEU A 123 -12.91 1.73 -9.91
N ALA A 124 -12.60 1.51 -8.63
CA ALA A 124 -13.54 1.76 -7.55
C ALA A 124 -13.38 3.15 -6.92
N GLY A 125 -12.15 3.68 -6.93
CA GLY A 125 -11.87 4.98 -6.37
C GLY A 125 -10.41 5.37 -6.50
N MET A 126 -10.09 6.58 -6.05
CA MET A 126 -8.75 7.12 -6.06
C MET A 126 -8.47 7.87 -4.77
N ASN A 127 -7.32 7.61 -4.17
CA ASN A 127 -6.83 8.40 -3.06
C ASN A 127 -6.15 9.66 -3.60
N SER A 128 -6.73 10.81 -3.34
CA SER A 128 -6.19 12.11 -3.76
C SER A 128 -4.92 12.49 -2.99
N LYS A 129 -4.80 12.03 -1.75
CA LYS A 129 -3.63 12.23 -0.90
C LYS A 129 -3.33 10.97 -0.10
N LEU A 130 -2.07 10.54 -0.15
CA LEU A 130 -1.55 9.41 0.62
C LEU A 130 -0.21 9.83 1.21
N GLU A 131 -0.20 10.09 2.52
CA GLU A 131 0.99 10.41 3.29
C GLU A 131 1.08 9.46 4.49
N ILE A 132 2.29 8.95 4.76
CA ILE A 132 2.54 8.02 5.85
C ILE A 132 3.68 8.60 6.68
N VAL A 133 3.38 9.02 7.90
CA VAL A 133 4.39 9.49 8.85
C VAL A 133 4.97 8.29 9.56
N LEU A 134 6.25 8.02 9.34
CA LEU A 134 6.96 6.93 9.98
C LEU A 134 7.23 7.26 11.45
N PRO A 135 7.06 6.31 12.36
CA PRO A 135 7.49 6.49 13.74
C PRO A 135 9.00 6.75 13.83
N ASP A 136 9.45 7.43 14.87
CA ASP A 136 10.89 7.53 15.15
C ASP A 136 11.48 6.15 15.52
N ALA A 137 12.83 6.02 15.50
CA ALA A 137 13.52 4.76 15.75
C ALA A 137 13.18 4.14 17.12
N ASN A 138 12.91 4.96 18.14
CA ASN A 138 12.53 4.48 19.47
C ASN A 138 11.10 3.91 19.46
N THR A 139 10.19 4.57 18.76
CA THR A 139 8.83 4.10 18.56
C THR A 139 8.80 2.80 17.76
N PHE A 140 9.63 2.66 16.70
CA PHE A 140 9.78 1.40 15.98
C PHE A 140 10.28 0.27 16.88
N ALA A 141 11.36 0.49 17.65
CA ALA A 141 11.89 -0.50 18.58
C ALA A 141 10.83 -0.94 19.60
N ARG A 142 10.04 -0.02 20.13
CA ARG A 142 8.94 -0.29 21.06
C ARG A 142 7.83 -1.10 20.38
N ASN A 143 7.39 -0.70 19.21
CA ASN A 143 6.34 -1.39 18.46
C ASN A 143 6.77 -2.81 18.07
N MET A 144 8.03 -2.97 17.65
CA MET A 144 8.61 -4.29 17.36
C MET A 144 8.69 -5.17 18.61
N ALA A 145 9.02 -4.61 19.79
CA ALA A 145 9.04 -5.35 21.05
C ALA A 145 7.63 -5.78 21.46
N ILE A 146 6.63 -4.92 21.31
CA ILE A 146 5.22 -5.22 21.55
C ILE A 146 4.72 -6.28 20.55
N ALA A 147 5.03 -6.12 19.27
CA ALA A 147 4.69 -7.10 18.25
C ALA A 147 5.31 -8.47 18.55
N LYS A 148 6.59 -8.53 18.94
CA LYS A 148 7.25 -9.78 19.39
C LYS A 148 6.58 -10.39 20.63
N ALA A 149 6.20 -9.58 21.61
CA ALA A 149 5.49 -10.06 22.79
C ALA A 149 4.08 -10.59 22.46
N ASN A 150 3.41 -9.99 21.48
CA ASN A 150 2.10 -10.41 20.99
C ASN A 150 2.17 -11.56 19.96
N THR A 151 3.32 -11.82 19.33
CA THR A 151 3.54 -12.88 18.33
C THR A 151 3.63 -14.28 18.93
N THR A 152 3.74 -14.45 20.24
CA THR A 152 3.37 -15.73 20.86
C THR A 152 1.92 -16.12 20.59
N LYS A 153 1.09 -15.19 20.12
CA LYS A 153 -0.32 -15.42 19.71
C LYS A 153 -0.62 -15.24 18.22
N ARG A 154 0.25 -14.62 17.43
CA ARG A 154 0.02 -14.36 15.99
C ARG A 154 1.32 -14.56 15.24
N GLU A 155 1.40 -15.55 14.38
CA GLU A 155 2.56 -15.95 13.57
C GLU A 155 3.03 -14.89 12.55
N TYR A 156 3.26 -13.64 12.96
CA TYR A 156 3.81 -12.62 12.07
C TYR A 156 5.23 -12.94 11.61
N ALA A 157 6.03 -13.58 12.48
CA ALA A 157 7.41 -13.94 12.16
C ALA A 157 7.55 -15.13 11.18
N LYS A 158 6.47 -15.87 10.87
CA LYS A 158 6.51 -17.07 10.00
C LYS A 158 5.78 -16.93 8.66
N LYS A 159 4.99 -15.89 8.45
CA LYS A 159 4.48 -15.60 7.11
C LYS A 159 5.53 -14.78 6.39
N SER A 160 6.46 -15.47 5.72
CA SER A 160 7.24 -14.87 4.67
C SER A 160 6.33 -13.98 3.83
N PHE A 161 6.75 -12.74 3.58
CA PHE A 161 6.18 -11.89 2.54
C PHE A 161 6.23 -12.69 1.24
N SER A 162 5.19 -13.45 0.92
CA SER A 162 5.20 -14.25 -0.29
C SER A 162 4.93 -13.33 -1.47
N GLY A 163 6.01 -12.90 -2.14
CA GLY A 163 5.94 -12.19 -3.41
C GLY A 163 5.12 -12.91 -4.49
N VAL A 164 4.84 -14.20 -4.30
CA VAL A 164 4.03 -15.02 -5.20
C VAL A 164 2.57 -14.55 -5.32
N LYS A 165 1.95 -14.02 -4.26
CA LYS A 165 0.59 -13.45 -4.36
C LYS A 165 0.59 -12.11 -5.09
N ALA A 166 1.63 -11.31 -4.91
CA ALA A 166 1.78 -10.04 -5.60
C ALA A 166 1.93 -10.25 -7.12
N THR A 167 2.71 -11.25 -7.56
CA THR A 167 2.93 -11.51 -8.99
C THR A 167 1.64 -11.85 -9.75
N LYS A 168 0.75 -12.66 -9.15
CA LYS A 168 -0.56 -12.97 -9.76
C LYS A 168 -1.48 -11.74 -9.84
N LYS A 169 -1.37 -10.81 -8.89
CA LYS A 169 -2.17 -9.59 -8.85
C LYS A 169 -1.66 -8.52 -9.84
N ILE A 170 -0.33 -8.45 -10.04
CA ILE A 170 0.30 -7.59 -11.05
C ILE A 170 -0.17 -7.95 -12.45
N ASN A 171 -0.22 -9.24 -12.80
CA ASN A 171 -0.69 -9.68 -14.10
C ASN A 171 -2.15 -9.27 -14.38
N LYS A 172 -2.97 -9.17 -13.35
CA LYS A 172 -4.36 -8.72 -13.47
C LYS A 172 -4.45 -7.20 -13.65
N LEU A 173 -3.56 -6.44 -12.99
CA LEU A 173 -3.47 -4.99 -13.15
C LEU A 173 -2.99 -4.58 -14.56
N ARG A 174 -2.16 -5.40 -15.23
CA ARG A 174 -1.76 -5.18 -16.64
C ARG A 174 -2.94 -5.07 -17.59
N ASN A 175 -3.85 -6.02 -17.47
CA ASN A 175 -5.02 -6.05 -18.34
C ASN A 175 -5.90 -4.80 -18.14
N LEU A 176 -5.89 -4.26 -16.94
CA LEU A 176 -6.62 -3.04 -16.58
C LEU A 176 -6.00 -1.76 -17.13
N THR A 177 -4.66 -1.67 -17.18
CA THR A 177 -4.00 -0.48 -17.70
C THR A 177 -4.17 -0.31 -19.20
N ALA A 178 -4.45 -1.38 -19.93
CA ALA A 178 -4.76 -1.33 -21.37
C ALA A 178 -6.19 -0.82 -21.65
N GLU A 179 -7.10 -0.89 -20.67
CA GLU A 179 -8.51 -0.52 -20.82
C GLU A 179 -8.85 0.87 -20.25
N ILE A 180 -7.98 1.46 -19.41
CA ILE A 180 -8.23 2.73 -18.71
C ILE A 180 -7.46 3.92 -19.29
N PHE A 181 -6.52 3.67 -20.24
CA PHE A 181 -5.71 4.74 -20.86
C PHE A 181 -5.68 4.64 -22.36
#